data_642ff676820870b7373f96ce049bd8f6
#
_entry.id   642ff676820870b7373f96ce049bd8f6
#
_cell.length_a   1.000
_cell.length_b   1.000
_cell.length_c   1.000
_cell.angle_alpha   90.00
_cell.angle_beta   90.00
_cell.angle_gamma   90.00
#
_symmetry.space_group_name_H-M   'P 1'
#
loop_
_entity.id
_entity.type
_entity.pdbx_description
1 polymer ?
#
loop_
_entity_poly.entity_id
_entity_poly.type
_entity_poly.pdbx_seq_one_letter_code
_entity_poly.pdbx_strand_id
1 'polypeptide(L)'
;ERGSGTELWDTNGKRYLDFLAGIAVTSLGHANPVVAAAISEQANQLLHVSNFFANPTATEAALKVNALLREATGDDGQLFFTNSGAESNECAIKLARKHGGRGRHTVVSALGSFHGRTLASLAATGQPAKHEPFQPMPEGFKHVAWGDLDAMRTAVDGTVAGVLIESVQGEGGVNPATTEYLQGIRQICDETGALLMIDEIQTGFART
;
A
#
# COMPACT_ATOMS: atom_id res chain seq x y z
N GLU A 1 5.12 -15.07 -23.15
CA GLU A 1 5.18 -14.40 -24.45
C GLU A 1 3.98 -13.49 -24.68
N ARG A 2 2.77 -13.94 -24.39
CA ARG A 2 1.52 -13.18 -24.50
C ARG A 2 0.51 -13.57 -23.43
N GLY A 3 -0.44 -12.69 -23.16
CA GLY A 3 -1.57 -12.95 -22.28
C GLY A 3 -2.89 -12.45 -22.89
N SER A 4 -4.01 -13.05 -22.50
CA SER A 4 -5.36 -12.62 -22.88
C SER A 4 -6.34 -13.02 -21.77
N GLY A 5 -7.04 -12.06 -21.18
CA GLY A 5 -7.91 -12.34 -20.06
C GLY A 5 -7.15 -13.00 -18.91
N THR A 6 -7.53 -14.19 -18.52
CA THR A 6 -6.91 -14.99 -17.45
C THR A 6 -5.90 -16.02 -17.95
N GLU A 7 -5.49 -15.94 -19.20
CA GLU A 7 -4.61 -16.94 -19.82
C GLU A 7 -3.27 -16.35 -20.22
N LEU A 8 -2.22 -17.17 -20.10
CA LEU A 8 -0.85 -16.87 -20.53
C LEU A 8 -0.35 -17.94 -21.48
N TRP A 9 0.55 -17.57 -22.39
CA TRP A 9 1.27 -18.49 -23.28
C TRP A 9 2.76 -18.23 -23.17
N ASP A 10 3.53 -19.31 -23.02
CA ASP A 10 4.98 -19.23 -23.08
C ASP A 10 5.51 -19.16 -24.53
N THR A 11 6.82 -19.09 -24.68
CA THR A 11 7.50 -19.02 -25.99
C THR A 11 7.35 -20.28 -26.85
N ASN A 12 6.93 -21.40 -26.25
CA ASN A 12 6.64 -22.65 -26.94
C ASN A 12 5.15 -22.77 -27.29
N GLY A 13 4.33 -21.77 -27.04
CA GLY A 13 2.91 -21.76 -27.27
C GLY A 13 2.08 -22.55 -26.25
N LYS A 14 2.68 -23.03 -25.17
CA LYS A 14 1.95 -23.72 -24.10
C LYS A 14 1.09 -22.73 -23.31
N ARG A 15 -0.18 -23.08 -23.12
CA ARG A 15 -1.16 -22.28 -22.39
C ARG A 15 -1.16 -22.58 -20.89
N TYR A 16 -1.32 -21.55 -20.10
CA TYR A 16 -1.46 -21.60 -18.64
C TYR A 16 -2.65 -20.75 -18.20
N LEU A 17 -3.36 -21.16 -17.16
CA LEU A 17 -4.27 -20.29 -16.42
C LEU A 17 -3.46 -19.47 -15.42
N ASP A 18 -3.66 -18.17 -15.44
CA ASP A 18 -2.93 -17.24 -14.56
C ASP A 18 -3.71 -17.00 -13.26
N PHE A 19 -3.40 -17.78 -12.24
CA PHE A 19 -3.90 -17.55 -10.87
C PHE A 19 -3.00 -16.63 -10.04
N LEU A 20 -1.85 -16.21 -10.57
CA LEU A 20 -0.94 -15.30 -9.88
C LEU A 20 -1.29 -13.84 -10.19
N ALA A 21 -1.76 -13.55 -11.40
CA ALA A 21 -2.17 -12.23 -11.87
C ALA A 21 -1.11 -11.12 -11.60
N GLY A 22 0.19 -11.46 -11.74
CA GLY A 22 1.27 -10.53 -11.44
C GLY A 22 1.35 -10.17 -9.95
N ILE A 23 1.01 -11.09 -9.05
CA ILE A 23 0.84 -10.89 -7.59
C ILE A 23 -0.30 -9.89 -7.34
N ALA A 24 -1.50 -10.27 -7.80
CA ALA A 24 -2.75 -9.53 -7.70
C ALA A 24 -2.80 -8.16 -8.45
N VAL A 25 -1.92 -7.94 -9.41
CA VAL A 25 -1.84 -6.67 -10.16
C VAL A 25 -2.84 -6.60 -11.32
N THR A 26 -2.96 -7.67 -12.12
CA THR A 26 -3.75 -7.68 -13.37
C THR A 26 -5.23 -8.00 -13.11
N SER A 27 -5.92 -7.16 -12.32
CA SER A 27 -7.33 -7.37 -11.93
C SER A 27 -8.29 -7.41 -13.13
N LEU A 28 -7.99 -6.68 -14.20
CA LEU A 28 -8.80 -6.60 -15.41
C LEU A 28 -8.41 -7.64 -16.46
N GLY A 29 -7.46 -8.53 -16.13
CA GLY A 29 -6.92 -9.51 -17.05
C GLY A 29 -5.86 -8.94 -18.00
N HIS A 30 -5.17 -9.87 -18.69
CA HIS A 30 -4.13 -9.52 -19.66
C HIS A 30 -4.74 -8.95 -20.94
N ALA A 31 -4.05 -7.98 -21.54
CA ALA A 31 -4.40 -7.36 -22.82
C ALA A 31 -5.86 -6.84 -22.86
N ASN A 32 -6.36 -6.29 -21.75
CA ASN A 32 -7.69 -5.68 -21.70
C ASN A 32 -7.80 -4.58 -22.77
N PRO A 33 -8.74 -4.66 -23.72
CA PRO A 33 -8.76 -3.75 -24.86
C PRO A 33 -9.08 -2.29 -24.47
N VAL A 34 -9.87 -2.08 -23.41
CA VAL A 34 -10.21 -0.73 -22.94
C VAL A 34 -8.96 -0.05 -22.36
N VAL A 35 -8.19 -0.78 -21.53
CA VAL A 35 -6.94 -0.27 -20.94
C VAL A 35 -5.90 -0.01 -22.03
N ALA A 36 -5.73 -0.95 -22.96
CA ALA A 36 -4.77 -0.81 -24.06
C ALA A 36 -5.10 0.40 -24.95
N ALA A 37 -6.38 0.61 -25.29
CA ALA A 37 -6.82 1.75 -26.09
C ALA A 37 -6.58 3.09 -25.35
N ALA A 38 -6.96 3.16 -24.08
CA ALA A 38 -6.77 4.37 -23.27
C ALA A 38 -5.28 4.77 -23.12
N ILE A 39 -4.40 3.77 -22.88
CA ILE A 39 -2.95 4.01 -22.84
C ILE A 39 -2.44 4.50 -24.19
N SER A 40 -2.84 3.87 -25.30
CA SER A 40 -2.42 4.27 -26.65
C SER A 40 -2.86 5.69 -26.98
N GLU A 41 -4.11 6.03 -26.69
CA GLU A 41 -4.66 7.38 -26.90
C GLU A 41 -3.88 8.42 -26.09
N GLN A 42 -3.73 8.19 -24.77
CA GLN A 42 -3.05 9.13 -23.90
C GLN A 42 -1.55 9.30 -24.26
N ALA A 43 -0.88 8.22 -24.66
CA ALA A 43 0.52 8.26 -25.07
C ALA A 43 0.77 9.11 -26.32
N ASN A 44 -0.22 9.20 -27.22
CA ASN A 44 -0.18 10.05 -28.40
C ASN A 44 -0.52 11.52 -28.11
N GLN A 45 -1.07 11.84 -26.92
CA GLN A 45 -1.42 13.21 -26.53
C GLN A 45 -0.38 13.82 -25.60
N LEU A 46 -0.11 13.15 -24.47
CA LEU A 46 0.75 13.66 -23.43
C LEU A 46 1.23 12.52 -22.53
N LEU A 47 2.55 12.26 -22.51
CA LEU A 47 3.13 11.24 -21.64
C LEU A 47 3.34 11.74 -20.20
N HIS A 48 3.93 12.92 -20.05
CA HIS A 48 4.30 13.45 -18.74
C HIS A 48 4.45 14.97 -18.76
N VAL A 49 3.99 15.59 -17.67
CA VAL A 49 4.35 16.96 -17.27
C VAL A 49 4.70 16.92 -15.78
N SER A 50 5.61 17.81 -15.33
CA SER A 50 5.90 17.91 -13.91
C SER A 50 4.69 18.48 -13.14
N ASN A 51 4.70 18.33 -11.80
CA ASN A 51 3.69 18.92 -10.93
C ASN A 51 3.66 20.47 -10.94
N PHE A 52 4.49 21.11 -11.75
CA PHE A 52 4.39 22.55 -12.04
C PHE A 52 3.20 22.88 -12.95
N PHE A 53 2.63 21.89 -13.62
CA PHE A 53 1.52 22.07 -14.54
C PHE A 53 0.36 21.17 -14.15
N ALA A 54 -0.86 21.68 -14.36
CA ALA A 54 -2.07 20.86 -14.20
C ALA A 54 -2.14 19.80 -15.31
N ASN A 55 -2.45 18.58 -14.93
CA ASN A 55 -2.68 17.46 -15.85
C ASN A 55 -4.16 17.04 -15.72
N PRO A 56 -4.97 17.19 -16.79
CA PRO A 56 -6.39 16.85 -16.74
C PRO A 56 -6.65 15.40 -16.35
N THR A 57 -5.90 14.44 -16.88
CA THR A 57 -6.05 13.02 -16.59
C THR A 57 -5.79 12.71 -15.11
N ALA A 58 -4.71 13.24 -14.54
CA ALA A 58 -4.40 13.07 -13.13
C ALA A 58 -5.45 13.73 -12.23
N THR A 59 -5.93 14.93 -12.61
CA THR A 59 -6.97 15.63 -11.88
C THR A 59 -8.28 14.86 -11.89
N GLU A 60 -8.72 14.34 -13.03
CA GLU A 60 -9.93 13.54 -13.13
C GLU A 60 -9.82 12.25 -12.31
N ALA A 61 -8.70 11.56 -12.37
CA ALA A 61 -8.44 10.36 -11.56
C ALA A 61 -8.52 10.68 -10.06
N ALA A 62 -7.90 11.80 -9.63
CA ALA A 62 -7.96 12.24 -8.24
C ALA A 62 -9.38 12.55 -7.77
N LEU A 63 -10.17 13.24 -8.59
CA LEU A 63 -11.56 13.55 -8.28
C LEU A 63 -12.43 12.28 -8.16
N LYS A 64 -12.24 11.29 -9.03
CA LYS A 64 -12.93 10.00 -8.96
C LYS A 64 -12.60 9.23 -7.70
N VAL A 65 -11.31 9.13 -7.35
CA VAL A 65 -10.89 8.44 -6.11
C VAL A 65 -11.40 9.18 -4.88
N ASN A 66 -11.35 10.51 -4.88
CA ASN A 66 -11.89 11.30 -3.75
C ASN A 66 -13.41 11.16 -3.61
N ALA A 67 -14.14 11.02 -4.72
CA ALA A 67 -15.58 10.75 -4.67
C ALA A 67 -15.90 9.40 -4.00
N LEU A 68 -15.13 8.35 -4.32
CA LEU A 68 -15.25 7.04 -3.66
C LEU A 68 -14.91 7.12 -2.16
N LEU A 69 -13.87 7.87 -1.80
CA LEU A 69 -13.51 8.08 -0.40
C LEU A 69 -14.66 8.79 0.35
N ARG A 70 -15.20 9.87 -0.22
CA ARG A 70 -16.33 10.61 0.37
C ARG A 70 -17.57 9.73 0.54
N GLU A 71 -17.88 8.88 -0.44
CA GLU A 71 -19.00 7.93 -0.35
C GLU A 71 -18.81 6.96 0.81
N ALA A 72 -17.58 6.48 1.03
CA ALA A 72 -17.26 5.51 2.07
C ALA A 72 -17.14 6.11 3.47
N THR A 73 -16.63 7.33 3.61
CA THR A 73 -16.26 7.92 4.91
C THR A 73 -17.04 9.17 5.28
N GLY A 74 -17.67 9.84 4.32
CA GLY A 74 -18.28 11.16 4.48
C GLY A 74 -17.30 12.33 4.36
N ASP A 75 -15.98 12.05 4.26
CA ASP A 75 -14.92 13.05 4.26
C ASP A 75 -14.21 13.16 2.90
N ASP A 76 -13.70 14.35 2.61
CA ASP A 76 -12.79 14.58 1.49
C ASP A 76 -11.35 14.22 1.87
N GLY A 77 -10.62 13.64 0.92
CA GLY A 77 -9.21 13.37 1.04
C GLY A 77 -8.35 14.15 0.07
N GLN A 78 -7.05 13.98 0.19
CA GLN A 78 -6.06 14.46 -0.77
C GLN A 78 -5.29 13.27 -1.35
N LEU A 79 -5.06 13.29 -2.66
CA LEU A 79 -4.31 12.26 -3.35
C LEU A 79 -2.89 12.71 -3.65
N PHE A 80 -1.97 11.78 -3.49
CA PHE A 80 -0.60 11.89 -3.95
C PHE A 80 -0.25 10.65 -4.78
N PHE A 81 -0.05 10.83 -6.07
CA PHE A 81 0.28 9.73 -6.97
C PHE A 81 1.76 9.35 -6.85
N THR A 82 2.01 8.05 -6.82
CA THR A 82 3.35 7.44 -6.79
C THR A 82 3.45 6.38 -7.89
N ASN A 83 4.66 5.87 -8.13
CA ASN A 83 4.89 4.87 -9.18
C ASN A 83 4.79 3.42 -8.68
N SER A 84 4.78 3.24 -7.37
CA SER A 84 4.75 1.89 -6.76
C SER A 84 4.20 1.93 -5.33
N GLY A 85 3.78 0.76 -4.82
CA GLY A 85 3.39 0.62 -3.42
C GLY A 85 4.52 0.93 -2.44
N ALA A 86 5.77 0.60 -2.79
CA ALA A 86 6.93 0.97 -1.97
C ALA A 86 7.04 2.49 -1.83
N GLU A 87 6.90 3.25 -2.93
CA GLU A 87 6.91 4.72 -2.88
C GLU A 87 5.72 5.28 -2.10
N SER A 88 4.53 4.67 -2.21
CA SER A 88 3.37 5.06 -1.40
C SER A 88 3.64 4.89 0.09
N ASN A 89 4.22 3.77 0.49
CA ASN A 89 4.59 3.51 1.89
C ASN A 89 5.72 4.43 2.36
N GLU A 90 6.72 4.73 1.53
CA GLU A 90 7.74 5.75 1.84
C GLU A 90 7.09 7.13 2.08
N CYS A 91 6.10 7.50 1.27
CA CYS A 91 5.35 8.73 1.44
C CYS A 91 4.57 8.72 2.77
N ALA A 92 3.84 7.63 3.06
CA ALA A 92 3.07 7.47 4.29
C ALA A 92 3.97 7.56 5.55
N ILE A 93 5.11 6.88 5.55
CA ILE A 93 6.11 6.92 6.63
C ILE A 93 6.63 8.36 6.83
N LYS A 94 6.97 9.06 5.75
CA LYS A 94 7.42 10.46 5.81
C LYS A 94 6.33 11.40 6.32
N LEU A 95 5.08 11.22 5.89
CA LEU A 95 3.94 11.99 6.37
C LEU A 95 3.71 11.77 7.86
N ALA A 96 3.74 10.52 8.33
CA ALA A 96 3.61 10.20 9.74
C ALA A 96 4.71 10.87 10.59
N ARG A 97 5.96 10.77 10.16
CA ARG A 97 7.09 11.42 10.84
C ARG A 97 6.98 12.95 10.84
N LYS A 98 6.52 13.54 9.73
CA LYS A 98 6.31 14.99 9.64
C LYS A 98 5.15 15.44 10.56
N HIS A 99 4.05 14.68 10.60
CA HIS A 99 2.92 14.95 11.48
C HIS A 99 3.29 14.80 12.96
N GLY A 100 4.01 13.74 13.32
CA GLY A 100 4.46 13.49 14.69
C GLY A 100 5.41 14.55 15.25
N GLY A 101 6.18 15.20 14.38
CA GLY A 101 7.14 16.24 14.77
C GLY A 101 8.37 15.67 15.49
N ARG A 102 9.02 16.52 16.28
CA ARG A 102 10.25 16.13 17.00
C ARG A 102 9.95 15.08 18.08
N GLY A 103 10.74 14.00 18.09
CA GLY A 103 10.63 12.92 19.08
C GLY A 103 9.62 11.83 18.73
N ARG A 104 8.75 12.05 17.73
CA ARG A 104 7.78 11.04 17.26
C ARG A 104 8.13 10.64 15.83
N HIS A 105 8.90 9.57 15.67
CA HIS A 105 9.38 9.12 14.36
C HIS A 105 9.26 7.60 14.16
N THR A 106 8.89 6.87 15.21
CA THR A 106 8.75 5.41 15.13
C THR A 106 7.48 5.05 14.36
N VAL A 107 7.58 4.05 13.50
CA VAL A 107 6.46 3.40 12.83
C VAL A 107 6.35 1.97 13.37
N VAL A 108 5.14 1.58 13.79
CA VAL A 108 4.84 0.22 14.23
C VAL A 108 4.11 -0.51 13.11
N SER A 109 4.53 -1.73 12.80
CA SER A 109 3.85 -2.62 11.86
C SER A 109 3.72 -4.03 12.44
N ALA A 110 3.08 -4.95 11.71
CA ALA A 110 2.88 -6.31 12.17
C ALA A 110 3.91 -7.28 11.58
N LEU A 111 4.28 -8.32 12.33
CA LEU A 111 5.04 -9.45 11.81
C LEU A 111 4.25 -10.15 10.69
N GLY A 112 4.95 -10.62 9.67
CA GLY A 112 4.34 -11.20 8.48
C GLY A 112 3.87 -10.19 7.44
N SER A 113 3.90 -8.87 7.73
CA SER A 113 3.52 -7.82 6.77
C SER A 113 4.51 -7.70 5.61
N PHE A 114 4.03 -7.06 4.52
CA PHE A 114 4.87 -6.68 3.39
C PHE A 114 4.51 -5.27 2.93
N HIS A 115 5.46 -4.34 3.02
CA HIS A 115 5.24 -2.92 2.70
C HIS A 115 6.16 -2.38 1.59
N GLY A 116 7.05 -3.21 1.05
CA GLY A 116 7.92 -2.85 -0.08
C GLY A 116 9.37 -3.30 0.07
N ARG A 117 10.20 -2.87 -0.88
CA ARG A 117 11.61 -3.26 -1.00
C ARG A 117 12.59 -2.08 -0.95
N THR A 118 12.13 -0.83 -0.87
CA THR A 118 13.00 0.31 -0.56
C THR A 118 13.37 0.30 0.92
N LEU A 119 14.44 0.97 1.31
CA LEU A 119 15.01 0.77 2.66
C LEU A 119 14.03 1.03 3.80
N ALA A 120 13.23 2.12 3.75
CA ALA A 120 12.28 2.37 4.84
C ALA A 120 11.03 1.47 4.72
N SER A 121 10.50 1.22 3.53
CA SER A 121 9.40 0.27 3.36
C SER A 121 9.79 -1.17 3.68
N LEU A 122 11.07 -1.55 3.42
CA LEU A 122 11.62 -2.83 3.84
C LEU A 122 11.76 -2.90 5.36
N ALA A 123 12.24 -1.83 6.01
CA ALA A 123 12.32 -1.77 7.47
C ALA A 123 10.94 -1.85 8.13
N ALA A 124 9.88 -1.33 7.48
CA ALA A 124 8.50 -1.47 7.93
C ALA A 124 7.92 -2.87 7.68
N THR A 125 8.47 -3.64 6.73
CA THR A 125 8.05 -5.01 6.42
C THR A 125 8.40 -5.95 7.58
N GLY A 126 7.41 -6.59 8.19
CA GLY A 126 7.56 -7.44 9.37
C GLY A 126 8.13 -8.84 9.09
N GLN A 127 9.16 -8.93 8.27
CA GLN A 127 9.80 -10.19 7.84
C GLN A 127 11.32 -10.12 8.02
N PRO A 128 11.86 -10.42 9.22
CA PRO A 128 13.27 -10.24 9.57
C PRO A 128 14.27 -10.88 8.60
N ALA A 129 13.95 -12.03 8.04
CA ALA A 129 14.82 -12.71 7.06
C ALA A 129 15.05 -11.88 5.79
N LYS A 130 14.12 -10.96 5.45
CA LYS A 130 14.27 -10.05 4.32
C LYS A 130 15.16 -8.83 4.65
N HIS A 131 15.35 -8.53 5.93
CA HIS A 131 16.21 -7.42 6.39
C HIS A 131 17.69 -7.82 6.43
N GLU A 132 17.95 -9.07 6.75
CA GLU A 132 19.30 -9.54 7.07
C GLU A 132 20.35 -9.21 6.00
N PRO A 133 20.10 -9.40 4.68
CA PRO A 133 21.09 -9.07 3.66
C PRO A 133 21.38 -7.57 3.49
N PHE A 134 20.56 -6.69 4.09
CA PHE A 134 20.61 -5.24 3.87
C PHE A 134 20.93 -4.44 5.14
N GLN A 135 21.47 -5.10 6.15
CA GLN A 135 21.88 -4.43 7.40
C GLN A 135 23.02 -3.41 7.16
N PRO A 136 23.05 -2.27 7.91
CA PRO A 136 22.09 -1.87 8.93
C PRO A 136 20.79 -1.30 8.34
N MET A 137 19.65 -1.73 8.90
CA MET A 137 18.34 -1.19 8.52
C MET A 137 18.12 0.21 9.10
N PRO A 138 17.29 1.07 8.45
CA PRO A 138 16.87 2.34 9.02
C PRO A 138 16.22 2.17 10.39
N GLU A 139 16.57 3.07 11.32
CA GLU A 139 16.00 3.09 12.67
C GLU A 139 14.56 3.62 12.70
N GLY A 140 13.86 3.36 13.82
CA GLY A 140 12.51 3.86 14.07
C GLY A 140 11.41 2.96 13.50
N PHE A 141 11.64 1.65 13.46
CA PHE A 141 10.62 0.65 13.11
C PHE A 141 10.51 -0.39 14.22
N LYS A 142 9.26 -0.73 14.58
CA LYS A 142 8.93 -1.79 15.54
C LYS A 142 7.92 -2.75 14.90
N HIS A 143 8.00 -4.03 15.25
CA HIS A 143 7.07 -5.05 14.75
C HIS A 143 6.42 -5.78 15.93
N VAL A 144 5.11 -6.01 15.82
CA VAL A 144 4.32 -6.76 16.81
C VAL A 144 3.69 -7.97 16.15
N ALA A 145 3.27 -8.95 16.93
CA ALA A 145 2.56 -10.10 16.41
C ALA A 145 1.24 -9.67 15.75
N TRP A 146 0.91 -10.29 14.61
CA TRP A 146 -0.35 -10.05 13.93
C TRP A 146 -1.53 -10.46 14.79
N GLY A 147 -2.54 -9.58 14.91
CA GLY A 147 -3.74 -9.83 15.71
C GLY A 147 -3.58 -9.59 17.21
N ASP A 148 -2.39 -9.22 17.70
CA ASP A 148 -2.11 -8.98 19.12
C ASP A 148 -2.28 -7.50 19.46
N LEU A 149 -3.46 -7.13 20.00
CA LEU A 149 -3.77 -5.76 20.42
C LEU A 149 -2.99 -5.33 21.66
N ASP A 150 -2.68 -6.23 22.58
CA ASP A 150 -1.94 -5.91 23.80
C ASP A 150 -0.48 -5.56 23.47
N ALA A 151 0.13 -6.34 22.57
CA ALA A 151 1.43 -6.04 22.03
C ALA A 151 1.43 -4.71 21.24
N MET A 152 0.39 -4.46 20.42
CA MET A 152 0.24 -3.19 19.70
C MET A 152 0.12 -2.02 20.68
N ARG A 153 -0.73 -2.09 21.69
CA ARG A 153 -0.91 -1.07 22.71
C ARG A 153 0.39 -0.77 23.46
N THR A 154 1.16 -1.80 23.77
CA THR A 154 2.46 -1.66 24.43
C THR A 154 3.51 -1.00 23.53
N ALA A 155 3.49 -1.33 22.23
CA ALA A 155 4.48 -0.81 21.27
C ALA A 155 4.23 0.65 20.87
N VAL A 156 2.95 1.09 20.89
CA VAL A 156 2.54 2.45 20.48
C VAL A 156 2.67 3.41 21.67
N ASP A 157 3.88 3.82 21.91
CA ASP A 157 4.25 4.82 22.95
C ASP A 157 4.34 6.25 22.38
N GLY A 158 4.74 7.22 23.22
CA GLY A 158 4.88 8.63 22.85
C GLY A 158 5.91 8.91 21.75
N THR A 159 6.73 7.94 21.31
CA THR A 159 7.69 8.08 20.22
C THR A 159 7.12 7.64 18.86
N VAL A 160 5.91 7.04 18.86
CA VAL A 160 5.30 6.50 17.66
C VAL A 160 4.59 7.59 16.86
N ALA A 161 4.98 7.75 15.61
CA ALA A 161 4.37 8.65 14.64
C ALA A 161 3.15 8.01 13.95
N GLY A 162 3.19 6.71 13.73
CA GLY A 162 2.09 6.00 13.07
C GLY A 162 2.19 4.48 13.15
N VAL A 163 1.06 3.83 12.92
CA VAL A 163 0.90 2.39 12.78
C VAL A 163 0.61 2.10 11.32
N LEU A 164 1.39 1.22 10.69
CA LEU A 164 1.24 0.80 9.29
C LEU A 164 0.84 -0.67 9.25
N ILE A 165 -0.34 -0.95 8.73
CA ILE A 165 -0.90 -2.31 8.65
C ILE A 165 -1.59 -2.56 7.30
N GLU A 166 -1.77 -3.82 6.96
CA GLU A 166 -2.64 -4.29 5.89
C GLU A 166 -4.01 -4.64 6.46
N SER A 167 -5.09 -4.47 5.70
CA SER A 167 -6.42 -5.00 6.09
C SER A 167 -6.47 -6.54 5.96
N VAL A 168 -5.73 -7.06 4.98
CA VAL A 168 -5.46 -8.48 4.78
C VAL A 168 -3.98 -8.61 4.46
N GLN A 169 -3.20 -9.33 5.27
CA GLN A 169 -1.82 -9.66 4.93
C GLN A 169 -1.79 -10.59 3.72
N GLY A 170 -1.60 -10.04 2.52
CA GLY A 170 -1.63 -10.81 1.28
C GLY A 170 -0.38 -11.67 1.12
N GLU A 171 0.80 -11.08 1.10
CA GLU A 171 2.09 -11.78 0.95
C GLU A 171 2.40 -12.68 2.15
N GLY A 172 1.93 -12.31 3.33
CA GLY A 172 2.06 -13.10 4.56
C GLY A 172 1.21 -14.36 4.63
N GLY A 173 0.35 -14.64 3.63
CA GLY A 173 -0.43 -15.88 3.54
C GLY A 173 -1.96 -15.68 3.48
N VAL A 174 -2.42 -14.50 3.06
CA VAL A 174 -3.84 -14.12 2.98
C VAL A 174 -4.52 -14.23 4.36
N ASN A 175 -3.98 -13.48 5.31
CA ASN A 175 -4.46 -13.43 6.69
C ASN A 175 -5.35 -12.19 6.88
N PRO A 176 -6.68 -12.29 6.88
CA PRO A 176 -7.55 -11.16 7.12
C PRO A 176 -7.48 -10.70 8.58
N ALA A 177 -7.50 -9.39 8.79
CA ALA A 177 -7.66 -8.81 10.12
C ALA A 177 -9.11 -9.02 10.61
N THR A 178 -9.28 -9.23 11.90
CA THR A 178 -10.63 -9.19 12.48
C THR A 178 -11.10 -7.75 12.67
N THR A 179 -12.41 -7.56 12.70
CA THR A 179 -13.01 -6.24 12.96
C THR A 179 -12.54 -5.67 14.29
N GLU A 180 -12.47 -6.50 15.32
CA GLU A 180 -12.02 -6.12 16.66
C GLU A 180 -10.57 -5.64 16.65
N TYR A 181 -9.70 -6.31 15.88
CA TYR A 181 -8.31 -5.91 15.75
C TYR A 181 -8.17 -4.54 15.08
N LEU A 182 -8.87 -4.31 13.96
CA LEU A 182 -8.83 -3.02 13.24
C LEU A 182 -9.40 -1.87 14.08
N GLN A 183 -10.55 -2.11 14.75
CA GLN A 183 -11.15 -1.13 15.65
C GLN A 183 -10.26 -0.83 16.86
N GLY A 184 -9.63 -1.87 17.41
CA GLY A 184 -8.69 -1.69 18.52
C GLY A 184 -7.45 -0.88 18.14
N ILE A 185 -6.88 -1.10 16.95
CA ILE A 185 -5.76 -0.28 16.44
C ILE A 185 -6.23 1.16 16.21
N ARG A 186 -7.43 1.37 15.64
CA ARG A 186 -7.98 2.71 15.46
C ARG A 186 -8.07 3.45 16.80
N GLN A 187 -8.61 2.77 17.83
CA GLN A 187 -8.71 3.33 19.17
C GLN A 187 -7.32 3.66 19.76
N ILE A 188 -6.34 2.77 19.65
CA ILE A 188 -4.97 3.01 20.11
C ILE A 188 -4.38 4.26 19.42
N CYS A 189 -4.58 4.41 18.12
CA CYS A 189 -4.11 5.57 17.38
C CYS A 189 -4.79 6.85 17.83
N ASP A 190 -6.10 6.83 18.09
CA ASP A 190 -6.85 7.98 18.58
C ASP A 190 -6.41 8.42 19.99
N GLU A 191 -6.19 7.45 20.89
CA GLU A 191 -5.74 7.70 22.26
C GLU A 191 -4.32 8.28 22.32
N THR A 192 -3.45 7.88 21.39
CA THR A 192 -2.02 8.25 21.40
C THR A 192 -1.68 9.39 20.44
N GLY A 193 -2.59 9.71 19.51
CA GLY A 193 -2.35 10.66 18.41
C GLY A 193 -1.38 10.14 17.35
N ALA A 194 -1.12 8.83 17.29
CA ALA A 194 -0.41 8.20 16.20
C ALA A 194 -1.31 8.12 14.94
N LEU A 195 -0.73 8.28 13.75
CA LEU A 195 -1.49 8.10 12.53
C LEU A 195 -1.76 6.61 12.27
N LEU A 196 -2.99 6.27 11.87
CA LEU A 196 -3.28 4.96 11.32
C LEU A 196 -3.08 5.01 9.79
N MET A 197 -2.21 4.16 9.29
CA MET A 197 -1.89 4.01 7.87
C MET A 197 -2.29 2.60 7.45
N ILE A 198 -3.20 2.50 6.47
CA ILE A 198 -3.66 1.22 5.93
C ILE A 198 -3.02 1.01 4.56
N ASP A 199 -2.27 -0.07 4.42
CA ASP A 199 -1.68 -0.48 3.14
C ASP A 199 -2.70 -1.32 2.36
N GLU A 200 -3.31 -0.69 1.39
CA GLU A 200 -4.31 -1.28 0.48
C GLU A 200 -3.73 -1.63 -0.90
N ILE A 201 -2.41 -1.69 -1.04
CA ILE A 201 -1.74 -1.94 -2.33
C ILE A 201 -2.19 -3.26 -2.94
N GLN A 202 -2.39 -4.29 -2.14
CA GLN A 202 -2.81 -5.61 -2.62
C GLN A 202 -4.31 -5.88 -2.44
N THR A 203 -5.01 -5.09 -1.65
CA THR A 203 -6.42 -5.30 -1.28
C THR A 203 -7.38 -4.27 -1.86
N GLY A 204 -6.90 -3.08 -2.22
CA GLY A 204 -7.71 -1.99 -2.73
C GLY A 204 -8.29 -2.18 -4.13
N PHE A 205 -9.17 -1.27 -4.53
CA PHE A 205 -9.79 -1.17 -5.85
C PHE A 205 -10.48 -2.46 -6.32
N ALA A 206 -11.49 -2.88 -5.55
CA ALA A 206 -12.35 -4.05 -5.83
C ALA A 206 -11.61 -5.40 -5.84
N ARG A 207 -10.48 -5.52 -5.14
CA ARG A 207 -9.83 -6.79 -4.88
C ARG A 207 -10.49 -7.52 -3.70
N THR A 208 -10.90 -6.79 -2.67
CA THR A 208 -11.61 -7.29 -1.48
C THR A 208 -12.92 -6.57 -1.29
#